data_453b9eeac5fc1158239a0f924fa27882
#
_entry.id   453b9eeac5fc1158239a0f924fa27882
#
_cell.length_a   1.000
_cell.length_b   1.000
_cell.length_c   1.000
_cell.angle_alpha   90.00
_cell.angle_beta   90.00
_cell.angle_gamma   90.00
#
_symmetry.space_group_name_H-M   'P 1'
#
loop_
_entity.id
_entity.type
_entity.pdbx_description
1 polymer ?
#
loop_
_entity_poly.entity_id
_entity_poly.type
_entity_poly.pdbx_seq_one_letter_code
_entity_poly.pdbx_strand_id
1 'polypeptide(L)'
;MAIIYEDALKAQLKLKNTLPVYVIAGDDGYLKQLYVDKIISLSADKDDVFNFQRFNAGCDLQEVYDSLSQLPVMADKKCAVLCDYDFEHCSKSELEKLYLLASDTADTAVLIIWFDSLEFDVKKSAKFKKLVSSAEKGGGAAVLLNHRKTPELVKMLETGAAKRECRFGTGTARYLVEAAGDDIAILKNELEKLCAYKQGGIIEKDDVDKVCIKTPEASVYNLSKWILARDAGQALSVLDELFFMRLEPMMILYTVSSVYVDMYRLYVTGKKGMKISETAALFGYKGREFVLERAAQNLKKMDFKRLSLSFNALILADKGLKTAGADPRTVLEQLTVRLIYII
;
A
#
# COMPACT_ATOMS: atom_id res chain seq x y z
N MET A 1 -20.46 -17.55 2.60
CA MET A 1 -19.04 -17.22 2.78
C MET A 1 -18.95 -15.82 3.34
N ALA A 2 -18.56 -15.68 4.56
CA ALA A 2 -18.64 -14.39 5.25
C ALA A 2 -17.64 -13.32 4.76
N ILE A 3 -16.50 -13.71 4.20
CA ILE A 3 -15.47 -12.76 3.75
C ILE A 3 -15.33 -12.83 2.23
N ILE A 4 -15.48 -11.68 1.58
CA ILE A 4 -15.27 -11.51 0.14
C ILE A 4 -14.11 -10.54 -0.13
N TYR A 5 -13.50 -10.66 -1.31
CA TYR A 5 -12.41 -9.81 -1.78
C TYR A 5 -12.88 -8.92 -2.93
N GLU A 6 -12.01 -8.03 -3.38
CA GLU A 6 -12.31 -6.99 -4.37
C GLU A 6 -13.08 -7.50 -5.59
N ASP A 7 -12.68 -8.61 -6.20
CA ASP A 7 -13.30 -9.11 -7.43
C ASP A 7 -14.76 -9.55 -7.21
N ALA A 8 -15.03 -10.22 -6.08
CA ALA A 8 -16.38 -10.63 -5.72
C ALA A 8 -17.28 -9.43 -5.42
N LEU A 9 -16.77 -8.45 -4.66
CA LEU A 9 -17.48 -7.18 -4.41
C LEU A 9 -17.77 -6.45 -5.72
N LYS A 10 -16.81 -6.35 -6.61
CA LYS A 10 -16.95 -5.70 -7.91
C LYS A 10 -18.01 -6.36 -8.78
N ALA A 11 -18.06 -7.70 -8.79
CA ALA A 11 -19.08 -8.45 -9.51
C ALA A 11 -20.47 -8.21 -8.92
N GLN A 12 -20.60 -8.22 -7.59
CA GLN A 12 -21.84 -7.97 -6.88
C GLN A 12 -22.39 -6.55 -7.13
N LEU A 13 -21.53 -5.52 -7.01
CA LEU A 13 -21.95 -4.13 -7.24
C LEU A 13 -22.28 -3.80 -8.70
N LYS A 14 -21.81 -4.59 -9.68
CA LYS A 14 -22.24 -4.46 -11.07
C LYS A 14 -23.71 -4.79 -11.28
N LEU A 15 -24.28 -5.64 -10.44
CA LEU A 15 -25.70 -6.01 -10.48
C LEU A 15 -26.60 -4.91 -9.91
N LYS A 16 -26.04 -3.79 -9.42
CA LYS A 16 -26.74 -2.68 -8.76
C LYS A 16 -27.61 -3.12 -7.58
N ASN A 17 -27.31 -4.25 -6.98
CA ASN A 17 -27.99 -4.75 -5.80
C ASN A 17 -27.04 -4.66 -4.60
N THR A 18 -27.40 -3.88 -3.59
CA THR A 18 -26.64 -3.72 -2.36
C THR A 18 -27.13 -4.67 -1.29
N LEU A 19 -26.19 -5.25 -0.54
CA LEU A 19 -26.46 -6.06 0.64
C LEU A 19 -26.89 -5.16 1.82
N PRO A 20 -27.63 -5.68 2.79
CA PRO A 20 -28.02 -4.91 3.98
C PRO A 20 -26.82 -4.45 4.81
N VAL A 21 -25.75 -5.25 4.89
CA VAL A 21 -24.59 -4.94 5.72
C VAL A 21 -23.28 -5.20 4.97
N TYR A 22 -22.39 -4.23 5.05
CA TYR A 22 -20.99 -4.36 4.62
C TYR A 22 -20.05 -4.06 5.77
N VAL A 23 -19.13 -4.96 6.06
CA VAL A 23 -18.00 -4.73 6.99
C VAL A 23 -16.74 -4.57 6.17
N ILE A 24 -16.25 -3.35 5.99
CA ILE A 24 -15.13 -3.03 5.11
C ILE A 24 -13.86 -2.85 5.94
N ALA A 25 -12.87 -3.70 5.67
CA ALA A 25 -11.56 -3.68 6.30
C ALA A 25 -10.46 -4.00 5.27
N GLY A 26 -9.20 -3.91 5.68
CA GLY A 26 -8.03 -4.18 4.84
C GLY A 26 -7.00 -3.05 4.94
N ASP A 27 -5.89 -3.22 4.26
CA ASP A 27 -4.73 -2.33 4.33
C ASP A 27 -4.68 -1.26 3.21
N ASP A 28 -5.56 -1.36 2.19
CA ASP A 28 -5.62 -0.39 1.08
C ASP A 28 -6.70 0.69 1.34
N GLY A 29 -6.28 1.85 1.84
CA GLY A 29 -7.17 2.99 2.13
C GLY A 29 -7.90 3.50 0.89
N TYR A 30 -7.22 3.56 -0.26
CA TYR A 30 -7.84 4.01 -1.50
C TYR A 30 -8.97 3.07 -1.97
N LEU A 31 -8.75 1.78 -1.94
CA LEU A 31 -9.78 0.81 -2.32
C LEU A 31 -10.95 0.84 -1.35
N LYS A 32 -10.70 0.94 -0.04
CA LYS A 32 -11.74 1.07 0.98
C LYS A 32 -12.64 2.26 0.67
N GLN A 33 -12.06 3.46 0.52
CA GLN A 33 -12.81 4.67 0.18
C GLN A 33 -13.60 4.53 -1.13
N LEU A 34 -12.95 4.02 -2.18
CA LEU A 34 -13.57 3.83 -3.50
C LEU A 34 -14.82 2.97 -3.45
N TYR A 35 -14.76 1.85 -2.71
CA TYR A 35 -15.88 0.92 -2.64
C TYR A 35 -16.95 1.38 -1.66
N VAL A 36 -16.60 2.05 -0.55
CA VAL A 36 -17.56 2.72 0.34
C VAL A 36 -18.36 3.75 -0.45
N ASP A 37 -17.70 4.65 -1.19
CA ASP A 37 -18.35 5.66 -2.01
C ASP A 37 -19.28 5.04 -3.06
N LYS A 38 -18.85 3.93 -3.66
CA LYS A 38 -19.67 3.23 -4.64
C LYS A 38 -20.89 2.55 -4.02
N ILE A 39 -20.77 1.95 -2.84
CA ILE A 39 -21.92 1.35 -2.13
C ILE A 39 -22.91 2.45 -1.75
N ILE A 40 -22.42 3.57 -1.20
CA ILE A 40 -23.27 4.72 -0.87
C ILE A 40 -24.02 5.18 -2.11
N SER A 41 -23.34 5.43 -3.23
CA SER A 41 -23.98 5.93 -4.47
C SER A 41 -25.01 4.99 -5.07
N LEU A 42 -24.97 3.69 -4.73
CA LEU A 42 -25.96 2.70 -5.13
C LEU A 42 -27.13 2.57 -4.13
N SER A 43 -27.01 3.14 -2.94
CA SER A 43 -27.96 2.98 -1.84
C SER A 43 -28.69 4.28 -1.50
N ALA A 44 -28.01 5.42 -1.53
CA ALA A 44 -28.58 6.73 -1.19
C ALA A 44 -27.76 7.86 -1.84
N ASP A 45 -28.35 9.04 -1.94
CA ASP A 45 -27.63 10.27 -2.28
C ASP A 45 -26.89 10.77 -1.04
N LYS A 46 -25.62 11.16 -1.19
CA LYS A 46 -24.78 11.69 -0.10
C LYS A 46 -25.31 13.01 0.48
N ASP A 47 -26.03 13.78 -0.33
CA ASP A 47 -26.59 15.09 0.05
C ASP A 47 -27.99 14.94 0.67
N ASP A 48 -28.57 13.75 0.67
CA ASP A 48 -29.89 13.46 1.25
C ASP A 48 -29.78 13.17 2.75
N VAL A 49 -29.95 14.19 3.56
CA VAL A 49 -29.87 14.11 5.03
C VAL A 49 -30.92 13.20 5.68
N PHE A 50 -32.00 12.84 4.97
CA PHE A 50 -33.03 11.92 5.46
C PHE A 50 -32.67 10.46 5.24
N ASN A 51 -31.96 10.15 4.14
CA ASN A 51 -31.66 8.79 3.76
C ASN A 51 -30.16 8.42 3.85
N PHE A 52 -29.28 9.41 4.07
CA PHE A 52 -27.87 9.17 4.28
C PHE A 52 -27.38 9.78 5.60
N GLN A 53 -26.73 8.97 6.43
CA GLN A 53 -26.09 9.45 7.66
C GLN A 53 -24.71 8.81 7.83
N ARG A 54 -23.80 9.60 8.37
CA ARG A 54 -22.44 9.14 8.69
C ARG A 54 -22.15 9.33 10.18
N PHE A 55 -21.74 8.26 10.82
CA PHE A 55 -21.35 8.19 12.22
C PHE A 55 -19.84 7.93 12.31
N ASN A 56 -19.18 8.67 13.18
CA ASN A 56 -17.74 8.53 13.41
C ASN A 56 -17.47 7.74 14.69
N ALA A 57 -16.19 7.41 14.93
CA ALA A 57 -15.72 6.79 16.14
C ALA A 57 -16.28 7.49 17.40
N GLY A 58 -16.78 6.72 18.35
CA GLY A 58 -17.32 7.26 19.61
C GLY A 58 -18.80 7.70 19.58
N CYS A 59 -19.52 7.49 18.46
CA CYS A 59 -20.97 7.70 18.42
C CYS A 59 -21.70 6.66 19.30
N ASP A 60 -22.92 7.00 19.74
CA ASP A 60 -23.79 6.01 20.35
C ASP A 60 -24.36 5.08 19.28
N LEU A 61 -24.16 3.78 19.44
CA LEU A 61 -24.71 2.78 18.53
C LEU A 61 -26.24 2.76 18.51
N GLN A 62 -26.90 3.33 19.53
CA GLN A 62 -28.34 3.50 19.54
C GLN A 62 -28.78 4.49 18.48
N GLU A 63 -28.05 5.59 18.26
CA GLU A 63 -28.35 6.55 17.21
C GLU A 63 -28.24 5.92 15.82
N VAL A 64 -27.26 5.03 15.62
CA VAL A 64 -27.10 4.26 14.38
C VAL A 64 -28.29 3.33 14.16
N TYR A 65 -28.73 2.63 15.21
CA TYR A 65 -29.88 1.74 15.18
C TYR A 65 -31.18 2.51 14.86
N ASP A 66 -31.42 3.63 15.55
CA ASP A 66 -32.60 4.46 15.35
C ASP A 66 -32.65 5.05 13.92
N SER A 67 -31.50 5.42 13.37
CA SER A 67 -31.40 5.85 11.99
C SER A 67 -31.80 4.77 10.99
N LEU A 68 -31.26 3.55 11.16
CA LEU A 68 -31.51 2.42 10.24
C LEU A 68 -32.92 1.84 10.38
N SER A 69 -33.56 1.98 11.56
CA SER A 69 -34.93 1.50 11.84
C SER A 69 -36.02 2.38 11.23
N GLN A 70 -35.70 3.61 10.85
CA GLN A 70 -36.66 4.49 10.17
C GLN A 70 -36.79 4.08 8.71
N LEU A 71 -38.03 4.16 8.17
CA LEU A 71 -38.28 3.94 6.76
C LEU A 71 -37.58 5.01 5.88
N PRO A 72 -37.11 4.65 4.68
CA PRO A 72 -36.56 5.64 3.76
C PRO A 72 -37.64 6.64 3.33
N VAL A 73 -37.23 7.90 3.15
CA VAL A 73 -38.11 9.00 2.76
C VAL A 73 -37.93 9.26 1.27
N MET A 74 -38.97 8.98 0.47
CA MET A 74 -38.95 9.18 -1.00
C MET A 74 -37.75 8.51 -1.72
N ALA A 75 -37.22 7.43 -1.14
CA ALA A 75 -36.08 6.65 -1.67
C ALA A 75 -36.34 5.15 -1.45
N ASP A 76 -35.61 4.30 -2.17
CA ASP A 76 -35.71 2.85 -2.02
C ASP A 76 -35.00 2.33 -0.77
N LYS A 77 -33.91 2.98 -0.36
CA LYS A 77 -33.07 2.55 0.76
C LYS A 77 -32.55 3.73 1.58
N LYS A 78 -32.29 3.46 2.85
CA LYS A 78 -31.44 4.30 3.71
C LYS A 78 -30.01 3.76 3.72
N CYS A 79 -29.04 4.62 3.94
CA CYS A 79 -27.64 4.24 4.08
C CYS A 79 -27.02 4.89 5.32
N ALA A 80 -26.47 4.08 6.20
CA ALA A 80 -25.68 4.55 7.34
C ALA A 80 -24.25 4.05 7.23
N VAL A 81 -23.29 4.96 7.42
CA VAL A 81 -21.85 4.63 7.47
C VAL A 81 -21.37 4.80 8.91
N LEU A 82 -20.87 3.73 9.50
CA LEU A 82 -20.20 3.72 10.80
C LEU A 82 -18.69 3.63 10.56
N CYS A 83 -17.97 4.73 10.77
CA CYS A 83 -16.54 4.84 10.49
C CYS A 83 -15.71 4.68 11.76
N ASP A 84 -14.70 3.81 11.71
CA ASP A 84 -13.66 3.62 12.73
C ASP A 84 -14.19 3.42 14.16
N TYR A 85 -15.31 2.72 14.31
CA TYR A 85 -15.81 2.37 15.65
C TYR A 85 -14.83 1.40 16.34
N ASP A 86 -14.31 1.79 17.50
CA ASP A 86 -13.32 0.99 18.23
C ASP A 86 -13.98 -0.20 18.96
N PHE A 87 -14.24 -1.25 18.20
CA PHE A 87 -14.84 -2.48 18.70
C PHE A 87 -13.86 -3.32 19.55
N GLU A 88 -12.55 -3.06 19.47
CA GLU A 88 -11.57 -3.80 20.28
C GLU A 88 -11.55 -3.35 21.73
N HIS A 89 -11.77 -2.05 22.00
CA HIS A 89 -11.69 -1.47 23.33
C HIS A 89 -13.05 -1.07 23.92
N CYS A 90 -14.15 -1.21 23.16
CA CYS A 90 -15.49 -0.91 23.66
C CYS A 90 -15.95 -1.89 24.75
N SER A 91 -16.97 -1.49 25.51
CA SER A 91 -17.60 -2.33 26.54
C SER A 91 -18.29 -3.55 25.91
N LYS A 92 -18.50 -4.58 26.72
CA LYS A 92 -19.19 -5.80 26.27
C LYS A 92 -20.61 -5.50 25.79
N SER A 93 -21.30 -4.58 26.42
CA SER A 93 -22.65 -4.15 26.04
C SER A 93 -22.68 -3.48 24.68
N GLU A 94 -21.75 -2.56 24.42
CA GLU A 94 -21.60 -1.89 23.11
C GLU A 94 -21.23 -2.87 22.01
N LEU A 95 -20.33 -3.81 22.32
CA LEU A 95 -19.94 -4.83 21.35
C LEU A 95 -21.14 -5.72 20.95
N GLU A 96 -22.01 -6.07 21.90
CA GLU A 96 -23.23 -6.84 21.61
C GLU A 96 -24.23 -6.01 20.78
N LYS A 97 -24.37 -4.71 21.04
CA LYS A 97 -25.13 -3.80 20.19
C LYS A 97 -24.62 -3.75 18.77
N LEU A 98 -23.27 -3.67 18.58
CA LEU A 98 -22.66 -3.68 17.24
C LEU A 98 -22.94 -4.99 16.48
N TYR A 99 -22.90 -6.12 17.17
CA TYR A 99 -23.24 -7.41 16.56
C TYR A 99 -24.72 -7.50 16.18
N LEU A 100 -25.59 -6.94 17.02
CA LEU A 100 -27.03 -6.87 16.72
C LEU A 100 -27.29 -6.00 15.49
N LEU A 101 -26.72 -4.80 15.44
CA LEU A 101 -26.79 -3.93 14.27
C LEU A 101 -26.38 -4.67 12.98
N ALA A 102 -25.27 -5.40 13.04
CA ALA A 102 -24.78 -6.14 11.88
C ALA A 102 -25.62 -7.36 11.51
N SER A 103 -26.47 -7.87 12.41
CA SER A 103 -27.27 -9.08 12.16
C SER A 103 -28.76 -8.81 11.92
N ASP A 104 -29.24 -7.60 12.22
CA ASP A 104 -30.66 -7.23 12.21
C ASP A 104 -30.91 -5.91 11.43
N THR A 105 -30.15 -5.67 10.38
CA THR A 105 -30.38 -4.53 9.48
C THR A 105 -31.51 -4.85 8.51
N ALA A 106 -32.50 -3.96 8.45
CA ALA A 106 -33.66 -4.13 7.55
C ALA A 106 -33.26 -4.14 6.06
N ASP A 107 -34.01 -4.83 5.21
CA ASP A 107 -33.77 -4.89 3.76
C ASP A 107 -33.86 -3.52 3.07
N THR A 108 -34.58 -2.58 3.68
CA THR A 108 -34.71 -1.18 3.24
C THR A 108 -33.55 -0.29 3.69
N ALA A 109 -32.58 -0.85 4.40
CA ALA A 109 -31.41 -0.13 4.90
C ALA A 109 -30.10 -0.78 4.43
N VAL A 110 -29.04 0.02 4.38
CA VAL A 110 -27.67 -0.42 4.13
C VAL A 110 -26.76 0.12 5.21
N LEU A 111 -26.19 -0.76 6.02
CA LEU A 111 -25.19 -0.44 7.01
C LEU A 111 -23.79 -0.72 6.45
N ILE A 112 -22.94 0.31 6.46
CA ILE A 112 -21.51 0.16 6.10
C ILE A 112 -20.69 0.38 7.36
N ILE A 113 -20.11 -0.68 7.93
CA ILE A 113 -19.13 -0.61 9.01
C ILE A 113 -17.75 -0.52 8.34
N TRP A 114 -17.15 0.65 8.40
CA TRP A 114 -15.93 0.96 7.67
C TRP A 114 -14.77 1.23 8.60
N PHE A 115 -13.74 0.40 8.51
CA PHE A 115 -12.47 0.57 9.24
C PHE A 115 -11.45 1.23 8.30
N ASP A 116 -11.33 2.56 8.40
CA ASP A 116 -10.42 3.36 7.57
C ASP A 116 -9.03 3.42 8.17
N SER A 117 -8.94 3.94 9.40
CA SER A 117 -7.67 4.15 10.11
C SER A 117 -7.50 3.23 11.33
N LEU A 118 -8.54 2.52 11.76
CA LEU A 118 -8.45 1.62 12.90
C LEU A 118 -7.60 0.38 12.53
N GLU A 119 -6.46 0.22 13.19
CA GLU A 119 -5.56 -0.92 13.01
C GLU A 119 -5.92 -2.08 13.94
N PHE A 120 -6.16 -3.24 13.39
CA PHE A 120 -6.35 -4.50 14.12
C PHE A 120 -5.96 -5.70 13.27
N ASP A 121 -5.63 -6.81 13.93
CA ASP A 121 -5.28 -8.05 13.20
C ASP A 121 -6.56 -8.80 12.80
N VAL A 122 -6.95 -8.62 11.53
CA VAL A 122 -8.13 -9.27 10.91
C VAL A 122 -8.14 -10.80 11.12
N LYS A 123 -6.97 -11.44 11.17
CA LYS A 123 -6.86 -12.92 11.31
C LYS A 123 -6.96 -13.37 12.75
N LYS A 124 -6.49 -12.57 13.72
CA LYS A 124 -6.41 -12.94 15.13
C LYS A 124 -7.60 -12.45 15.94
N SER A 125 -8.19 -11.30 15.60
CA SER A 125 -9.29 -10.73 16.37
C SER A 125 -10.51 -11.65 16.39
N ALA A 126 -10.85 -12.15 17.57
CA ALA A 126 -12.07 -12.93 17.80
C ALA A 126 -13.32 -12.06 17.69
N LYS A 127 -13.22 -10.79 18.10
CA LYS A 127 -14.31 -9.82 18.01
C LYS A 127 -14.66 -9.53 16.56
N PHE A 128 -13.64 -9.32 15.69
CA PHE A 128 -13.86 -9.15 14.26
C PHE A 128 -14.50 -10.38 13.62
N LYS A 129 -14.05 -11.58 13.94
CA LYS A 129 -14.65 -12.82 13.41
C LYS A 129 -16.12 -12.94 13.79
N LYS A 130 -16.50 -12.54 15.02
CA LYS A 130 -17.89 -12.53 15.46
C LYS A 130 -18.70 -11.46 14.72
N LEU A 131 -18.13 -10.27 14.46
CA LEU A 131 -18.75 -9.22 13.65
C LEU A 131 -19.02 -9.70 12.23
N VAL A 132 -18.05 -10.36 11.60
CA VAL A 132 -18.21 -10.97 10.27
C VAL A 132 -19.35 -12.00 10.25
N SER A 133 -19.42 -12.86 11.26
CA SER A 133 -20.50 -13.84 11.39
C SER A 133 -21.88 -13.18 11.62
N SER A 134 -21.91 -12.07 12.33
CA SER A 134 -23.14 -11.29 12.55
C SER A 134 -23.61 -10.64 11.25
N ALA A 135 -22.70 -10.03 10.49
CA ALA A 135 -23.01 -9.47 9.18
C ALA A 135 -23.52 -10.53 8.19
N GLU A 136 -22.94 -11.73 8.19
CA GLU A 136 -23.41 -12.85 7.36
C GLU A 136 -24.83 -13.28 7.73
N LYS A 137 -25.17 -13.32 9.01
CA LYS A 137 -26.53 -13.62 9.49
C LYS A 137 -27.55 -12.57 9.02
N GLY A 138 -27.16 -11.30 9.00
CA GLY A 138 -27.96 -10.18 8.49
C GLY A 138 -27.98 -10.10 6.94
N GLY A 139 -27.54 -11.13 6.21
CA GLY A 139 -27.53 -11.12 4.75
C GLY A 139 -26.44 -10.24 4.12
N GLY A 140 -25.50 -9.77 4.94
CA GLY A 140 -24.38 -8.93 4.52
C GLY A 140 -23.07 -9.70 4.26
N ALA A 141 -21.99 -8.96 4.06
CA ALA A 141 -20.66 -9.53 3.83
C ALA A 141 -19.56 -8.68 4.47
N ALA A 142 -18.50 -9.32 4.92
CA ALA A 142 -17.24 -8.65 5.22
C ALA A 142 -16.37 -8.59 3.96
N VAL A 143 -15.80 -7.43 3.70
CA VAL A 143 -14.98 -7.15 2.50
C VAL A 143 -13.57 -6.83 2.95
N LEU A 144 -12.60 -7.60 2.48
CA LEU A 144 -11.18 -7.32 2.71
C LEU A 144 -10.55 -6.72 1.45
N LEU A 145 -10.14 -5.46 1.56
CA LEU A 145 -9.52 -4.66 0.50
C LEU A 145 -8.05 -4.43 0.85
N ASN A 146 -7.21 -5.28 0.31
CA ASN A 146 -5.77 -5.23 0.54
C ASN A 146 -5.04 -4.67 -0.68
N HIS A 147 -3.82 -4.19 -0.46
CA HIS A 147 -2.94 -3.72 -1.52
C HIS A 147 -2.85 -4.74 -2.66
N ARG A 148 -2.99 -4.24 -3.87
CA ARG A 148 -2.86 -5.06 -5.08
C ARG A 148 -1.42 -5.46 -5.31
N LYS A 149 -1.23 -6.67 -5.83
CA LYS A 149 0.08 -7.13 -6.24
C LYS A 149 0.55 -6.41 -7.51
N THR A 150 1.87 -6.31 -7.70
CA THR A 150 2.47 -5.66 -8.88
C THR A 150 1.85 -6.08 -10.23
N PRO A 151 1.56 -7.37 -10.51
CA PRO A 151 0.92 -7.75 -11.77
C PRO A 151 -0.49 -7.16 -11.95
N GLU A 152 -1.24 -7.00 -10.86
CA GLU A 152 -2.60 -6.42 -10.89
C GLU A 152 -2.54 -4.90 -11.11
N LEU A 153 -1.54 -4.23 -10.50
CA LEU A 153 -1.27 -2.81 -10.71
C LEU A 153 -0.83 -2.54 -12.14
N VAL A 154 0.07 -3.37 -12.70
CA VAL A 154 0.50 -3.27 -14.10
C VAL A 154 -0.70 -3.39 -15.04
N LYS A 155 -1.55 -4.41 -14.84
CA LYS A 155 -2.77 -4.59 -15.65
C LYS A 155 -3.74 -3.41 -15.52
N MET A 156 -3.87 -2.85 -14.32
CA MET A 156 -4.68 -1.64 -14.07
C MET A 156 -4.14 -0.45 -14.87
N LEU A 157 -2.83 -0.22 -14.85
CA LEU A 157 -2.17 0.87 -15.57
C LEU A 157 -2.31 0.70 -17.10
N GLU A 158 -2.06 -0.49 -17.63
CA GLU A 158 -2.21 -0.79 -19.05
C GLU A 158 -3.65 -0.59 -19.53
N THR A 159 -4.62 -1.05 -18.73
CA THR A 159 -6.05 -0.84 -19.03
C THR A 159 -6.43 0.65 -18.95
N GLY A 160 -5.86 1.37 -17.99
CA GLY A 160 -6.09 2.81 -17.82
C GLY A 160 -5.49 3.65 -18.94
N ALA A 161 -4.29 3.28 -19.42
CA ALA A 161 -3.63 3.90 -20.58
C ALA A 161 -4.43 3.68 -21.86
N ALA A 162 -4.88 2.44 -22.10
CA ALA A 162 -5.66 2.11 -23.30
C ALA A 162 -6.96 2.93 -23.41
N LYS A 163 -7.63 3.22 -22.30
CA LYS A 163 -8.81 4.09 -22.26
C LYS A 163 -8.52 5.55 -22.63
N ARG A 164 -7.25 5.96 -22.62
CA ARG A 164 -6.77 7.31 -22.94
C ARG A 164 -5.93 7.31 -24.24
N GLU A 165 -6.13 6.31 -25.09
CA GLU A 165 -5.43 6.15 -26.39
C GLU A 165 -3.91 6.04 -26.26
N CYS A 166 -3.42 5.71 -25.04
CA CYS A 166 -2.01 5.48 -24.75
C CYS A 166 -1.72 3.99 -24.56
N ARG A 167 -0.46 3.61 -24.72
CA ARG A 167 0.04 2.25 -24.43
C ARG A 167 1.38 2.35 -23.73
N PHE A 168 1.68 1.41 -22.85
CA PHE A 168 3.01 1.29 -22.28
C PHE A 168 3.93 0.45 -23.17
N GLY A 169 5.16 0.90 -23.36
CA GLY A 169 6.24 0.10 -23.91
C GLY A 169 6.56 -1.10 -23.01
N THR A 170 7.31 -2.07 -23.51
CA THR A 170 7.61 -3.32 -22.82
C THR A 170 8.24 -3.07 -21.44
N GLY A 171 7.57 -3.52 -20.37
CA GLY A 171 8.02 -3.40 -18.99
C GLY A 171 7.92 -1.99 -18.39
N THR A 172 7.42 -0.99 -19.14
CA THR A 172 7.32 0.40 -18.66
C THR A 172 6.25 0.59 -17.57
N ALA A 173 5.10 -0.09 -17.68
CA ALA A 173 4.09 -0.05 -16.62
C ALA A 173 4.62 -0.63 -15.30
N ARG A 174 5.40 -1.70 -15.35
CA ARG A 174 6.08 -2.24 -14.17
C ARG A 174 7.13 -1.27 -13.63
N TYR A 175 7.87 -0.62 -14.49
CA TYR A 175 8.84 0.41 -14.12
C TYR A 175 8.17 1.58 -13.41
N LEU A 176 6.98 1.99 -13.85
CA LEU A 176 6.20 3.03 -13.18
C LEU A 176 5.81 2.60 -11.74
N VAL A 177 5.33 1.36 -11.54
CA VAL A 177 5.03 0.85 -10.19
C VAL A 177 6.30 0.83 -9.32
N GLU A 178 7.44 0.46 -9.88
CA GLU A 178 8.72 0.45 -9.17
C GLU A 178 9.22 1.86 -8.82
N ALA A 179 8.90 2.86 -9.63
CA ALA A 179 9.31 4.25 -9.43
C ALA A 179 8.37 5.05 -8.51
N ALA A 180 7.06 4.88 -8.68
CA ALA A 180 6.03 5.65 -7.97
C ALA A 180 5.43 4.92 -6.76
N GLY A 181 5.80 3.64 -6.54
CA GLY A 181 5.24 2.82 -5.46
C GLY A 181 3.98 2.09 -5.87
N ASP A 182 3.33 1.45 -4.88
CA ASP A 182 2.16 0.60 -5.06
C ASP A 182 0.83 1.24 -4.66
N ASP A 183 0.86 2.52 -4.26
CA ASP A 183 -0.33 3.29 -3.98
C ASP A 183 -1.13 3.56 -5.26
N ILE A 184 -2.39 3.09 -5.29
CA ILE A 184 -3.26 3.17 -6.45
C ILE A 184 -3.61 4.62 -6.80
N ALA A 185 -3.79 5.51 -5.80
CA ALA A 185 -4.11 6.91 -6.05
C ALA A 185 -2.92 7.62 -6.72
N ILE A 186 -1.71 7.41 -6.20
CA ILE A 186 -0.47 7.94 -6.78
C ILE A 186 -0.32 7.40 -8.21
N LEU A 187 -0.41 6.08 -8.41
CA LEU A 187 -0.25 5.47 -9.73
C LEU A 187 -1.26 5.99 -10.75
N LYS A 188 -2.50 6.27 -10.35
CA LYS A 188 -3.51 6.87 -11.22
C LYS A 188 -3.16 8.31 -11.61
N ASN A 189 -2.71 9.11 -10.67
CA ASN A 189 -2.28 10.48 -10.94
C ASN A 189 -1.06 10.50 -11.88
N GLU A 190 -0.08 9.61 -11.66
CA GLU A 190 1.08 9.49 -12.54
C GLU A 190 0.68 9.03 -13.95
N LEU A 191 -0.25 8.07 -14.06
CA LEU A 191 -0.80 7.64 -15.34
C LEU A 191 -1.50 8.79 -16.08
N GLU A 192 -2.28 9.61 -15.39
CA GLU A 192 -2.95 10.77 -15.99
C GLU A 192 -1.96 11.77 -16.54
N LYS A 193 -0.92 12.10 -15.78
CA LYS A 193 0.17 12.98 -16.23
C LYS A 193 0.89 12.43 -17.46
N LEU A 194 1.23 11.13 -17.44
CA LEU A 194 1.88 10.46 -18.58
C LEU A 194 1.03 10.47 -19.84
N CYS A 195 -0.27 10.16 -19.71
CA CYS A 195 -1.20 10.19 -20.84
C CYS A 195 -1.39 11.61 -21.37
N ALA A 196 -1.49 12.61 -20.50
CA ALA A 196 -1.57 14.01 -20.90
C ALA A 196 -0.28 14.49 -21.59
N TYR A 197 0.89 14.05 -21.11
CA TYR A 197 2.17 14.37 -21.70
C TYR A 197 2.33 13.78 -23.11
N LYS A 198 1.91 12.51 -23.30
CA LYS A 198 2.04 11.80 -24.60
C LYS A 198 0.95 12.15 -25.59
N GLN A 199 -0.22 12.63 -25.16
CA GLN A 199 -1.37 12.94 -26.02
C GLN A 199 -1.73 11.80 -27.00
N GLY A 200 -1.64 10.56 -26.53
CA GLY A 200 -1.71 9.34 -27.34
C GLY A 200 -0.33 8.75 -27.63
N GLY A 201 -0.30 7.47 -27.99
CA GLY A 201 0.93 6.80 -28.38
C GLY A 201 1.56 5.94 -27.28
N ILE A 202 2.88 5.70 -27.39
CA ILE A 202 3.60 4.77 -26.51
C ILE A 202 4.33 5.54 -25.43
N ILE A 203 4.04 5.16 -24.17
CA ILE A 203 4.73 5.66 -22.98
C ILE A 203 5.97 4.80 -22.75
N GLU A 204 7.14 5.41 -22.81
CA GLU A 204 8.43 4.76 -22.60
C GLU A 204 9.00 5.08 -21.21
N LYS A 205 10.04 4.36 -20.77
CA LYS A 205 10.69 4.59 -19.47
C LYS A 205 11.22 6.01 -19.32
N ASP A 206 11.75 6.59 -20.38
CA ASP A 206 12.23 7.97 -20.37
C ASP A 206 11.12 8.98 -20.09
N ASP A 207 9.89 8.69 -20.53
CA ASP A 207 8.73 9.54 -20.21
C ASP A 207 8.39 9.46 -18.72
N VAL A 208 8.46 8.26 -18.13
CA VAL A 208 8.28 8.06 -16.70
C VAL A 208 9.35 8.85 -15.92
N ASP A 209 10.61 8.79 -16.35
CA ASP A 209 11.71 9.52 -15.69
C ASP A 209 11.56 11.03 -15.76
N LYS A 210 10.95 11.57 -16.84
CA LYS A 210 10.74 13.01 -17.05
C LYS A 210 9.50 13.57 -16.34
N VAL A 211 8.45 12.77 -16.22
CA VAL A 211 7.12 13.26 -15.83
C VAL A 211 6.73 12.84 -14.41
N CYS A 212 7.15 11.64 -14.00
CA CYS A 212 6.67 11.05 -12.75
C CYS A 212 7.52 11.45 -11.56
N ILE A 213 6.85 11.68 -10.44
CA ILE A 213 7.52 11.86 -9.15
C ILE A 213 7.88 10.46 -8.63
N LYS A 214 9.17 10.24 -8.39
CA LYS A 214 9.66 9.00 -7.77
C LYS A 214 9.44 9.07 -6.27
N THR A 215 9.07 7.94 -5.69
CA THR A 215 9.01 7.85 -4.21
C THR A 215 10.42 8.03 -3.61
N PRO A 216 10.52 8.51 -2.37
CA PRO A 216 11.77 8.58 -1.66
C PRO A 216 12.52 7.25 -1.65
N GLU A 217 11.80 6.15 -1.40
CA GLU A 217 12.35 4.79 -1.37
C GLU A 217 12.89 4.36 -2.74
N ALA A 218 12.17 4.65 -3.83
CA ALA A 218 12.63 4.37 -5.19
C ALA A 218 13.86 5.21 -5.54
N SER A 219 13.91 6.47 -5.12
CA SER A 219 15.06 7.34 -5.33
C SER A 219 16.29 6.86 -4.57
N VAL A 220 16.16 6.45 -3.30
CA VAL A 220 17.28 5.88 -2.53
C VAL A 220 17.70 4.52 -3.11
N TYR A 221 16.77 3.73 -3.63
CA TYR A 221 17.12 2.49 -4.33
C TYR A 221 17.96 2.78 -5.60
N ASN A 222 17.64 3.84 -6.35
CA ASN A 222 18.45 4.28 -7.48
C ASN A 222 19.86 4.69 -7.07
N LEU A 223 20.03 5.35 -5.90
CA LEU A 223 21.36 5.60 -5.34
C LEU A 223 22.14 4.30 -5.18
N SER A 224 21.57 3.28 -4.54
CA SER A 224 22.19 1.98 -4.37
C SER A 224 22.55 1.31 -5.70
N LYS A 225 21.70 1.43 -6.71
CA LYS A 225 21.93 0.92 -8.08
C LYS A 225 23.18 1.54 -8.70
N TRP A 226 23.35 2.86 -8.62
CA TRP A 226 24.50 3.56 -9.20
C TRP A 226 25.78 3.31 -8.41
N ILE A 227 25.69 3.19 -7.08
CA ILE A 227 26.83 2.76 -6.24
C ILE A 227 27.33 1.37 -6.69
N LEU A 228 26.41 0.41 -6.87
CA LEU A 228 26.75 -0.94 -7.31
C LEU A 228 27.23 -1.01 -8.77
N ALA A 229 26.75 -0.09 -9.62
CA ALA A 229 27.24 0.08 -10.99
C ALA A 229 28.61 0.79 -11.07
N ARG A 230 29.13 1.30 -9.94
CA ARG A 230 30.37 2.09 -9.85
C ARG A 230 30.33 3.40 -10.65
N ASP A 231 29.17 3.98 -10.82
CA ASP A 231 28.99 5.28 -11.46
C ASP A 231 28.87 6.39 -10.41
N ALA A 232 29.99 7.03 -10.11
CA ALA A 232 30.07 8.06 -9.08
C ALA A 232 29.29 9.33 -9.46
N GLY A 233 29.26 9.68 -10.74
CA GLY A 233 28.54 10.87 -11.22
C GLY A 233 27.04 10.74 -11.00
N GLN A 234 26.46 9.63 -11.46
CA GLN A 234 25.05 9.34 -11.26
C GLN A 234 24.68 9.14 -9.78
N ALA A 235 25.54 8.45 -9.01
CA ALA A 235 25.29 8.23 -7.60
C ALA A 235 25.23 9.55 -6.81
N LEU A 236 26.17 10.46 -7.04
CA LEU A 236 26.19 11.77 -6.37
C LEU A 236 25.02 12.67 -6.84
N SER A 237 24.67 12.65 -8.13
CA SER A 237 23.49 13.37 -8.62
C SER A 237 22.19 12.92 -7.93
N VAL A 238 22.00 11.60 -7.78
CA VAL A 238 20.84 11.07 -7.05
C VAL A 238 20.90 11.44 -5.57
N LEU A 239 22.08 11.44 -4.96
CA LEU A 239 22.23 11.88 -3.56
C LEU A 239 21.84 13.34 -3.39
N ASP A 240 22.22 14.20 -4.32
CA ASP A 240 21.81 15.61 -4.36
C ASP A 240 20.29 15.79 -4.46
N GLU A 241 19.63 14.98 -5.33
CA GLU A 241 18.17 14.96 -5.43
C GLU A 241 17.51 14.58 -4.09
N LEU A 242 18.05 13.58 -3.39
CA LEU A 242 17.53 13.14 -2.10
C LEU A 242 17.64 14.24 -1.03
N PHE A 243 18.74 14.99 -1.01
CA PHE A 243 18.89 16.15 -0.13
C PHE A 243 17.95 17.30 -0.52
N PHE A 244 17.77 17.54 -1.81
CA PHE A 244 16.81 18.54 -2.31
C PHE A 244 15.38 18.19 -1.88
N MET A 245 15.01 16.90 -1.90
CA MET A 245 13.74 16.38 -1.40
C MET A 245 13.63 16.41 0.13
N ARG A 246 14.67 16.89 0.85
CA ARG A 246 14.76 16.94 2.31
C ARG A 246 14.55 15.62 3.01
N LEU A 247 15.02 14.53 2.38
CA LEU A 247 14.98 13.23 3.05
C LEU A 247 15.90 13.21 4.26
N GLU A 248 15.40 12.54 5.31
CA GLU A 248 16.18 12.31 6.54
C GLU A 248 17.44 11.50 6.22
N PRO A 249 18.65 12.00 6.56
CA PRO A 249 19.91 11.32 6.25
C PRO A 249 20.01 9.89 6.79
N MET A 250 19.42 9.64 7.96
CA MET A 250 19.37 8.30 8.55
C MET A 250 18.51 7.35 7.72
N MET A 251 17.42 7.85 7.11
CA MET A 251 16.56 7.06 6.21
C MET A 251 17.32 6.67 4.93
N ILE A 252 18.11 7.60 4.37
CA ILE A 252 18.99 7.31 3.22
C ILE A 252 19.98 6.20 3.56
N LEU A 253 20.69 6.34 4.69
CA LEU A 253 21.64 5.34 5.15
C LEU A 253 20.97 3.99 5.40
N TYR A 254 19.81 3.96 6.07
CA TYR A 254 19.06 2.74 6.35
C TYR A 254 18.69 2.00 5.07
N THR A 255 18.15 2.70 4.07
CA THR A 255 17.72 2.09 2.81
C THR A 255 18.92 1.58 1.99
N VAL A 256 20.03 2.33 1.92
CA VAL A 256 21.26 1.84 1.31
C VAL A 256 21.77 0.60 2.04
N SER A 257 21.78 0.62 3.37
CA SER A 257 22.22 -0.51 4.19
C SER A 257 21.37 -1.77 3.97
N SER A 258 20.05 -1.61 3.79
CA SER A 258 19.15 -2.75 3.58
C SER A 258 19.52 -3.57 2.34
N VAL A 259 19.97 -2.91 1.26
CA VAL A 259 20.40 -3.59 0.03
C VAL A 259 21.62 -4.50 0.30
N TYR A 260 22.58 -4.03 1.10
CA TYR A 260 23.75 -4.82 1.47
C TYR A 260 23.41 -5.96 2.44
N VAL A 261 22.48 -5.72 3.37
CA VAL A 261 21.95 -6.75 4.27
C VAL A 261 21.24 -7.86 3.48
N ASP A 262 20.47 -7.51 2.46
CA ASP A 262 19.79 -8.49 1.61
C ASP A 262 20.80 -9.34 0.82
N MET A 263 21.85 -8.72 0.28
CA MET A 263 22.94 -9.44 -0.36
C MET A 263 23.66 -10.39 0.61
N TYR A 264 23.89 -9.95 1.85
CA TYR A 264 24.51 -10.79 2.88
C TYR A 264 23.63 -11.98 3.28
N ARG A 265 22.33 -11.76 3.46
CA ARG A 265 21.36 -12.84 3.73
C ARG A 265 21.41 -13.92 2.65
N LEU A 266 21.40 -13.50 1.38
CA LEU A 266 21.52 -14.42 0.24
C LEU A 266 22.88 -15.12 0.17
N TYR A 267 23.97 -14.43 0.50
CA TYR A 267 25.29 -15.04 0.55
C TYR A 267 25.35 -16.17 1.58
N VAL A 268 24.85 -15.93 2.78
CA VAL A 268 24.86 -16.92 3.87
C VAL A 268 23.93 -18.09 3.56
N THR A 269 22.72 -17.83 3.09
CA THR A 269 21.75 -18.89 2.76
C THR A 269 22.15 -19.67 1.51
N GLY A 270 22.74 -19.00 0.52
CA GLY A 270 23.27 -19.63 -0.69
C GLY A 270 24.42 -20.62 -0.38
N LYS A 271 25.29 -20.30 0.61
CA LYS A 271 26.30 -21.25 1.10
C LYS A 271 25.71 -22.51 1.74
N LYS A 272 24.48 -22.42 2.24
CA LYS A 272 23.72 -23.58 2.78
C LYS A 272 22.86 -24.25 1.72
N GLY A 273 22.97 -23.87 0.44
CA GLY A 273 22.19 -24.45 -0.66
C GLY A 273 20.71 -24.05 -0.67
N MET A 274 20.29 -23.05 0.11
CA MET A 274 18.90 -22.62 0.17
C MET A 274 18.49 -21.82 -1.09
N LYS A 275 17.25 -22.02 -1.52
CA LYS A 275 16.64 -21.26 -2.62
C LYS A 275 16.19 -19.88 -2.16
N ILE A 276 16.01 -18.95 -3.10
CA ILE A 276 15.52 -17.57 -2.80
C ILE A 276 14.17 -17.61 -2.07
N SER A 277 13.26 -18.53 -2.46
CA SER A 277 11.96 -18.68 -1.80
C SER A 277 12.07 -19.14 -0.32
N GLU A 278 13.02 -19.99 0.00
CA GLU A 278 13.29 -20.44 1.36
C GLU A 278 13.92 -19.31 2.19
N THR A 279 14.83 -18.55 1.58
CA THR A 279 15.40 -17.34 2.18
C THR A 279 14.31 -16.30 2.44
N ALA A 280 13.40 -16.11 1.50
CA ALA A 280 12.27 -15.19 1.65
C ALA A 280 11.35 -15.60 2.82
N ALA A 281 11.07 -16.89 2.96
CA ALA A 281 10.27 -17.40 4.09
C ALA A 281 10.99 -17.19 5.44
N LEU A 282 12.31 -17.43 5.49
CA LEU A 282 13.13 -17.32 6.70
C LEU A 282 13.21 -15.87 7.23
N PHE A 283 13.34 -14.89 6.34
CA PHE A 283 13.54 -13.48 6.71
C PHE A 283 12.31 -12.58 6.52
N GLY A 284 11.12 -13.17 6.30
CA GLY A 284 9.87 -12.40 6.24
C GLY A 284 9.63 -11.64 4.93
N TYR A 285 10.24 -12.07 3.81
CA TYR A 285 10.02 -11.47 2.47
C TYR A 285 8.88 -12.13 1.68
N LYS A 286 8.01 -12.88 2.34
CA LYS A 286 6.88 -13.52 1.67
C LYS A 286 5.99 -12.48 0.97
N GLY A 287 5.85 -12.61 -0.36
CA GLY A 287 5.15 -11.64 -1.22
C GLY A 287 6.05 -10.51 -1.74
N ARG A 288 7.32 -10.43 -1.28
CA ARG A 288 8.31 -9.43 -1.69
C ARG A 288 9.61 -10.10 -2.19
N GLU A 289 9.53 -11.31 -2.70
CA GLU A 289 10.66 -12.11 -3.17
C GLU A 289 11.50 -11.39 -4.24
N PHE A 290 10.89 -10.49 -5.00
CA PHE A 290 11.57 -9.67 -6.00
C PHE A 290 12.71 -8.82 -5.44
N VAL A 291 12.66 -8.44 -4.15
CA VAL A 291 13.73 -7.70 -3.47
C VAL A 291 14.98 -8.58 -3.39
N LEU A 292 14.80 -9.84 -3.00
CA LEU A 292 15.90 -10.82 -2.92
C LEU A 292 16.41 -11.22 -4.31
N GLU A 293 15.54 -11.29 -5.33
CA GLU A 293 15.96 -11.54 -6.72
C GLU A 293 16.89 -10.44 -7.23
N ARG A 294 16.59 -9.18 -6.94
CA ARG A 294 17.46 -8.03 -7.25
C ARG A 294 18.78 -8.10 -6.48
N ALA A 295 18.72 -8.39 -5.19
CA ALA A 295 19.91 -8.55 -4.37
C ALA A 295 20.79 -9.70 -4.87
N ALA A 296 20.21 -10.81 -5.37
CA ALA A 296 20.96 -11.90 -5.99
C ALA A 296 21.68 -11.49 -7.27
N GLN A 297 21.06 -10.63 -8.11
CA GLN A 297 21.74 -10.09 -9.30
C GLN A 297 22.93 -9.20 -8.93
N ASN A 298 22.79 -8.39 -7.89
CA ASN A 298 23.86 -7.54 -7.38
C ASN A 298 24.98 -8.36 -6.76
N LEU A 299 24.65 -9.40 -6.01
CA LEU A 299 25.61 -10.29 -5.36
C LEU A 299 26.52 -11.03 -6.37
N LYS A 300 26.04 -11.34 -7.59
CA LYS A 300 26.87 -11.95 -8.64
C LYS A 300 28.07 -11.10 -9.07
N LYS A 301 28.00 -9.78 -8.82
CA LYS A 301 29.04 -8.81 -9.16
C LYS A 301 29.92 -8.40 -7.97
N MET A 302 29.73 -9.04 -6.81
CA MET A 302 30.38 -8.65 -5.56
C MET A 302 30.92 -9.87 -4.83
N ASP A 303 32.19 -9.85 -4.48
CA ASP A 303 32.77 -10.87 -3.64
C ASP A 303 32.51 -10.61 -2.14
N PHE A 304 32.80 -11.61 -1.31
CA PHE A 304 32.60 -11.51 0.13
C PHE A 304 33.48 -10.47 0.81
N LYS A 305 34.74 -10.32 0.34
CA LYS A 305 35.66 -9.33 0.88
C LYS A 305 35.11 -7.93 0.71
N ARG A 306 34.67 -7.61 -0.52
CA ARG A 306 34.04 -6.33 -0.84
C ARG A 306 32.73 -6.10 -0.04
N LEU A 307 31.89 -7.12 0.08
CA LEU A 307 30.68 -7.03 0.88
C LEU A 307 30.98 -6.72 2.35
N SER A 308 31.99 -7.39 2.94
CA SER A 308 32.44 -7.14 4.30
C SER A 308 32.99 -5.73 4.51
N LEU A 309 33.81 -5.24 3.58
CA LEU A 309 34.34 -3.88 3.63
C LEU A 309 33.23 -2.84 3.48
N SER A 310 32.18 -3.14 2.68
CA SER A 310 31.01 -2.27 2.56
C SER A 310 30.28 -2.12 3.89
N PHE A 311 30.13 -3.18 4.69
CA PHE A 311 29.55 -3.06 6.03
C PHE A 311 30.38 -2.16 6.95
N ASN A 312 31.72 -2.23 6.88
CA ASN A 312 32.57 -1.32 7.66
C ASN A 312 32.35 0.15 7.26
N ALA A 313 32.19 0.43 5.97
CA ALA A 313 31.87 1.78 5.49
C ALA A 313 30.50 2.27 5.98
N LEU A 314 29.48 1.40 5.95
CA LEU A 314 28.13 1.70 6.45
C LEU A 314 28.13 1.98 7.97
N ILE A 315 28.87 1.17 8.76
CA ILE A 315 29.01 1.38 10.21
C ILE A 315 29.71 2.72 10.51
N LEU A 316 30.72 3.09 9.73
CA LEU A 316 31.41 4.38 9.91
C LEU A 316 30.48 5.55 9.58
N ALA A 317 29.65 5.42 8.55
CA ALA A 317 28.65 6.45 8.21
C ALA A 317 27.55 6.55 9.28
N ASP A 318 27.07 5.44 9.84
CA ASP A 318 26.12 5.44 10.96
C ASP A 318 26.67 6.18 12.18
N LYS A 319 27.93 5.89 12.54
CA LYS A 319 28.62 6.63 13.61
C LYS A 319 28.77 8.11 13.29
N GLY A 320 29.15 8.42 12.05
CA GLY A 320 29.31 9.81 11.58
C GLY A 320 28.01 10.61 11.70
N LEU A 321 26.90 10.07 11.22
CA LEU A 321 25.58 10.73 11.29
C LEU A 321 25.08 10.93 12.73
N LYS A 322 25.51 10.09 13.67
CA LYS A 322 25.16 10.20 15.10
C LYS A 322 26.13 11.10 15.90
N THR A 323 27.21 11.57 15.27
CA THR A 323 28.21 12.44 15.93
C THR A 323 27.74 13.89 15.88
N ALA A 324 27.70 14.55 17.02
CA ALA A 324 27.31 15.97 17.11
C ALA A 324 28.26 16.85 16.26
N GLY A 325 27.68 17.73 15.43
CA GLY A 325 28.41 18.66 14.57
C GLY A 325 28.95 18.09 13.26
N ALA A 326 28.70 16.81 12.96
CA ALA A 326 29.01 16.26 11.65
C ALA A 326 28.00 16.78 10.61
N ASP A 327 28.48 17.16 9.42
CA ASP A 327 27.60 17.48 8.31
C ASP A 327 27.08 16.20 7.65
N PRO A 328 25.76 15.92 7.71
CA PRO A 328 25.19 14.70 7.19
C PRO A 328 25.44 14.51 5.69
N ARG A 329 25.48 15.60 4.93
CA ARG A 329 25.75 15.56 3.48
C ARG A 329 27.14 15.04 3.21
N THR A 330 28.13 15.60 3.86
CA THR A 330 29.54 15.17 3.74
C THR A 330 29.71 13.69 4.13
N VAL A 331 29.04 13.22 5.20
CA VAL A 331 29.08 11.82 5.63
C VAL A 331 28.55 10.89 4.56
N LEU A 332 27.40 11.20 3.94
CA LEU A 332 26.77 10.36 2.92
C LEU A 332 27.50 10.42 1.57
N GLU A 333 28.07 11.57 1.19
CA GLU A 333 28.95 11.68 0.01
C GLU A 333 30.21 10.81 0.18
N GLN A 334 30.87 10.88 1.34
CA GLN A 334 32.02 10.01 1.65
C GLN A 334 31.65 8.53 1.65
N LEU A 335 30.49 8.17 2.21
CA LEU A 335 29.99 6.81 2.16
C LEU A 335 29.82 6.34 0.72
N THR A 336 29.13 7.14 -0.11
CA THR A 336 28.87 6.85 -1.51
C THR A 336 30.16 6.58 -2.27
N VAL A 337 31.13 7.48 -2.16
CA VAL A 337 32.45 7.34 -2.79
C VAL A 337 33.17 6.08 -2.29
N ARG A 338 33.18 5.84 -0.96
CA ARG A 338 33.82 4.65 -0.38
C ARG A 338 33.19 3.36 -0.95
N LEU A 339 31.87 3.25 -0.96
CA LEU A 339 31.17 2.06 -1.46
C LEU A 339 31.45 1.78 -2.95
N ILE A 340 31.64 2.82 -3.76
CA ILE A 340 32.00 2.72 -5.18
C ILE A 340 33.41 2.19 -5.37
N TYR A 341 34.38 2.71 -4.59
CA TYR A 341 35.82 2.44 -4.77
C TYR A 341 36.36 1.34 -3.87
N ILE A 342 35.54 0.65 -3.07
CA ILE A 342 35.96 -0.58 -2.35
C ILE A 342 36.39 -1.64 -3.37
N ILE A 343 37.64 -2.08 -3.27
CA ILE A 343 38.27 -3.09 -4.11
C ILE A 343 38.44 -4.40 -3.32
#